data_67875bb38338df2e13c4d92636414ca1
#
_entry.id   67875bb38338df2e13c4d92636414ca1
#
_cell.length_a   1.000
_cell.length_b   1.000
_cell.length_c   1.000
_cell.angle_alpha   90.00
_cell.angle_beta   90.00
_cell.angle_gamma   90.00
#
_symmetry.space_group_name_H-M   'P 1'
#
loop_
_entity.id
_entity.type
_entity.pdbx_description
1 polymer ?
#
loop_
_entity_poly.entity_id
_entity_poly.type
_entity_poly.pdbx_seq_one_letter_code
_entity_poly.pdbx_strand_id
1 'polypeptide(L)'
;GDVISFVEECQGVGFIDAIRCLLDMYCPDVDTHDLFDQSSTPEQEERDRKAETMYIYNQYAQEFFRAQYEADNEEAAACRRYAEKSDDSSTGRWDKDFCRTFGLGYSPARGNKFLEYAKKKGLNLQILVEIGLLGEDDSRPGNYYDFYRGRLMIPQRDRYGRVQTFTARSINPQASVKYLNGRDSLIYRKSTSIFGIDIAMKAARQSGKVYLVEGAPDVMRLQSLGIANVIASLGGSWSKEQLGYFSKFSCSLC
;
A
#
# COMPACT_ATOMS: atom_id res chain seq x y z
N GLY A 1 39.26 1.21 -3.18
CA GLY A 1 38.24 1.11 -4.21
C GLY A 1 36.95 0.63 -3.57
N ASP A 2 35.81 1.10 -4.06
CA ASP A 2 34.50 0.59 -3.66
C ASP A 2 34.10 -0.59 -4.57
N VAL A 3 32.96 -1.22 -4.27
CA VAL A 3 32.48 -2.38 -5.03
C VAL A 3 32.14 -2.05 -6.48
N ILE A 4 31.76 -0.81 -6.76
CA ILE A 4 31.45 -0.35 -8.12
C ILE A 4 32.72 -0.30 -8.95
N SER A 5 33.77 0.35 -8.45
CA SER A 5 35.09 0.42 -9.11
C SER A 5 35.68 -0.98 -9.34
N PHE A 6 35.47 -1.90 -8.42
CA PHE A 6 35.90 -3.30 -8.61
C PHE A 6 35.18 -3.97 -9.81
N VAL A 7 33.87 -3.76 -9.94
CA VAL A 7 33.10 -4.33 -11.07
C VAL A 7 33.49 -3.66 -12.39
N GLU A 8 33.72 -2.33 -12.40
CA GLU A 8 34.22 -1.61 -13.59
C GLU A 8 35.51 -2.24 -14.10
N GLU A 9 36.49 -2.47 -13.20
CA GLU A 9 37.78 -3.05 -13.55
C GLU A 9 37.68 -4.53 -13.97
N CYS A 10 36.92 -5.34 -13.22
CA CYS A 10 36.82 -6.76 -13.51
C CYS A 10 36.04 -7.12 -14.77
N GLN A 11 35.03 -6.31 -15.13
CA GLN A 11 34.18 -6.57 -16.29
C GLN A 11 34.47 -5.65 -17.49
N GLY A 12 35.32 -4.64 -17.29
CA GLY A 12 35.67 -3.67 -18.35
C GLY A 12 34.47 -2.81 -18.77
N VAL A 13 33.56 -2.51 -17.86
CA VAL A 13 32.36 -1.72 -18.12
C VAL A 13 32.44 -0.35 -17.45
N GLY A 14 31.58 0.59 -17.88
CA GLY A 14 31.51 1.92 -17.27
C GLY A 14 30.70 1.90 -15.97
N PHE A 15 30.73 3.02 -15.23
CA PHE A 15 30.09 3.19 -13.91
C PHE A 15 28.61 2.79 -13.89
N ILE A 16 27.83 3.21 -14.90
CA ILE A 16 26.38 2.88 -14.99
C ILE A 16 26.16 1.38 -15.20
N ASP A 17 26.94 0.76 -16.07
CA ASP A 17 26.82 -0.68 -16.35
C ASP A 17 27.32 -1.53 -15.17
N ALA A 18 28.32 -1.06 -14.43
CA ALA A 18 28.76 -1.69 -13.18
C ALA A 18 27.65 -1.65 -12.11
N ILE A 19 26.97 -0.52 -11.96
CA ILE A 19 25.79 -0.43 -11.07
C ILE A 19 24.67 -1.36 -11.55
N ARG A 20 24.40 -1.42 -12.85
CA ARG A 20 23.39 -2.31 -13.45
C ARG A 20 23.71 -3.78 -13.13
N CYS A 21 24.95 -4.20 -13.33
CA CYS A 21 25.39 -5.55 -12.98
C CYS A 21 25.22 -5.87 -11.48
N LEU A 22 25.52 -4.92 -10.60
CA LEU A 22 25.33 -5.09 -9.15
C LEU A 22 23.85 -5.17 -8.78
N LEU A 23 23.00 -4.34 -9.37
CA LEU A 23 21.57 -4.37 -9.14
C LEU A 23 20.94 -5.70 -9.62
N ASP A 24 21.30 -6.17 -10.80
CA ASP A 24 20.83 -7.46 -11.32
C ASP A 24 21.27 -8.63 -10.42
N MET A 25 22.46 -8.56 -9.84
CA MET A 25 23.03 -9.61 -9.00
C MET A 25 22.46 -9.60 -7.57
N TYR A 26 22.29 -8.43 -6.96
CA TYR A 26 21.94 -8.30 -5.54
C TYR A 26 20.53 -7.76 -5.29
N CYS A 27 19.93 -7.13 -6.28
CA CYS A 27 18.61 -6.51 -6.22
C CYS A 27 17.79 -6.84 -7.49
N PRO A 28 17.54 -8.13 -7.79
CA PRO A 28 16.85 -8.54 -9.03
C PRO A 28 15.41 -8.02 -9.15
N ASP A 29 14.90 -7.43 -8.09
CA ASP A 29 13.57 -6.81 -8.01
C ASP A 29 13.56 -5.36 -8.48
N VAL A 30 14.72 -4.76 -8.64
CA VAL A 30 14.84 -3.39 -9.15
C VAL A 30 14.85 -3.48 -10.67
N ASP A 31 13.85 -2.88 -11.31
CA ASP A 31 13.87 -2.73 -12.76
C ASP A 31 14.96 -1.71 -13.12
N THR A 32 16.10 -2.24 -13.58
CA THR A 32 17.27 -1.42 -13.92
C THR A 32 17.09 -0.64 -15.21
N HIS A 33 16.13 -1.05 -16.05
CA HIS A 33 15.87 -0.37 -17.31
C HIS A 33 15.38 1.07 -17.10
N ASP A 34 14.50 1.27 -16.08
CA ASP A 34 13.96 2.59 -15.76
C ASP A 34 14.95 3.52 -15.02
N LEU A 35 15.97 2.95 -14.37
CA LEU A 35 16.92 3.73 -13.57
C LEU A 35 17.99 4.46 -14.42
N PHE A 36 18.28 3.98 -15.63
CA PHE A 36 19.41 4.44 -16.41
C PHE A 36 19.04 4.89 -17.83
N ASP A 37 17.77 4.81 -18.20
CA ASP A 37 17.31 5.36 -19.47
C ASP A 37 17.20 6.89 -19.35
N GLN A 38 18.24 7.59 -19.80
CA GLN A 38 18.34 9.06 -19.76
C GLN A 38 17.45 9.76 -20.80
N SER A 39 16.68 9.02 -21.56
CA SER A 39 15.72 9.56 -22.54
C SER A 39 14.28 9.50 -22.05
N SER A 40 14.00 10.04 -20.84
CA SER A 40 12.61 10.25 -20.45
C SER A 40 11.97 11.26 -21.40
N THR A 41 10.88 10.87 -22.05
CA THR A 41 10.10 11.83 -22.83
C THR A 41 9.40 12.82 -21.88
N PRO A 42 9.07 14.04 -22.35
CA PRO A 42 8.30 14.98 -21.53
C PRO A 42 7.00 14.38 -20.96
N GLU A 43 6.35 13.47 -21.72
CA GLU A 43 5.16 12.75 -21.26
C GLU A 43 5.48 11.77 -20.13
N GLN A 44 6.64 11.09 -20.20
CA GLN A 44 7.07 10.18 -19.12
C GLN A 44 7.40 10.96 -17.85
N GLU A 45 8.10 12.08 -17.95
CA GLU A 45 8.39 12.94 -16.79
C GLU A 45 7.13 13.53 -16.15
N GLU A 46 6.14 13.90 -16.94
CA GLU A 46 4.85 14.36 -16.42
C GLU A 46 4.11 13.24 -15.71
N ARG A 47 4.11 12.03 -16.28
CA ARG A 47 3.51 10.84 -15.67
C ARG A 47 4.18 10.49 -14.34
N ASP A 48 5.51 10.54 -14.27
CA ASP A 48 6.26 10.22 -13.07
C ASP A 48 6.03 11.28 -11.97
N ARG A 49 6.00 12.56 -12.33
CA ARG A 49 5.61 13.64 -11.40
C ARG A 49 4.18 13.47 -10.87
N LYS A 50 3.25 13.05 -11.73
CA LYS A 50 1.87 12.76 -11.33
C LYS A 50 1.82 11.57 -10.38
N ALA A 51 2.55 10.50 -10.67
CA ALA A 51 2.65 9.31 -9.82
C ALA A 51 3.21 9.67 -8.42
N GLU A 52 4.29 10.45 -8.37
CA GLU A 52 4.88 10.90 -7.11
C GLU A 52 3.88 11.76 -6.30
N THR A 53 3.16 12.66 -6.96
CA THR A 53 2.09 13.44 -6.33
C THR A 53 1.01 12.54 -5.72
N MET A 54 0.62 11.46 -6.41
CA MET A 54 -0.37 10.51 -5.91
C MET A 54 0.13 9.77 -4.65
N TYR A 55 1.41 9.38 -4.59
CA TYR A 55 2.02 8.80 -3.38
C TYR A 55 2.02 9.78 -2.21
N ILE A 56 2.40 11.02 -2.44
CA ILE A 56 2.37 12.08 -1.42
C ILE A 56 0.94 12.29 -0.89
N TYR A 57 -0.06 12.29 -1.76
CA TYR A 57 -1.46 12.45 -1.36
C TYR A 57 -1.99 11.25 -0.56
N ASN A 58 -1.58 10.03 -0.92
CA ASN A 58 -1.89 8.86 -0.11
C ASN A 58 -1.19 8.88 1.26
N GLN A 59 0.01 9.46 1.37
CA GLN A 59 0.67 9.68 2.64
C GLN A 59 -0.12 10.66 3.51
N TYR A 60 -0.57 11.80 2.96
CA TYR A 60 -1.44 12.73 3.68
C TYR A 60 -2.76 12.07 4.12
N ALA A 61 -3.33 11.22 3.28
CA ALA A 61 -4.52 10.47 3.64
C ALA A 61 -4.24 9.48 4.79
N GLN A 62 -3.11 8.79 4.77
CA GLN A 62 -2.71 7.91 5.87
C GLN A 62 -2.52 8.68 7.18
N GLU A 63 -1.86 9.82 7.16
CA GLU A 63 -1.70 10.70 8.33
C GLU A 63 -3.05 11.14 8.89
N PHE A 64 -3.97 11.58 8.00
CA PHE A 64 -5.33 11.96 8.39
C PHE A 64 -6.07 10.79 9.03
N PHE A 65 -6.13 9.62 8.38
CA PHE A 65 -6.86 8.47 8.90
C PHE A 65 -6.26 7.95 10.20
N ARG A 66 -4.95 8.00 10.38
CA ARG A 66 -4.29 7.67 11.65
C ARG A 66 -4.68 8.65 12.75
N ALA A 67 -4.68 9.95 12.48
CA ALA A 67 -5.13 10.95 13.44
C ALA A 67 -6.60 10.73 13.85
N GLN A 68 -7.47 10.35 12.90
CA GLN A 68 -8.86 9.99 13.22
C GLN A 68 -8.97 8.70 14.03
N TYR A 69 -8.09 7.71 13.80
CA TYR A 69 -8.07 6.46 14.58
C TYR A 69 -7.65 6.70 16.03
N GLU A 70 -6.71 7.61 16.27
CA GLU A 70 -6.21 7.96 17.60
C GLU A 70 -7.10 9.00 18.32
N ALA A 71 -8.11 9.56 17.64
CA ALA A 71 -8.96 10.60 18.20
C ALA A 71 -9.74 10.11 19.44
N ASP A 72 -9.92 11.00 20.40
CA ASP A 72 -10.71 10.75 21.62
C ASP A 72 -12.19 11.01 21.36
N ASN A 73 -12.83 10.09 20.64
CA ASN A 73 -14.27 10.08 20.38
C ASN A 73 -14.80 8.66 20.24
N GLU A 74 -16.12 8.50 20.35
CA GLU A 74 -16.78 7.19 20.36
C GLU A 74 -16.63 6.43 19.04
N GLU A 75 -16.64 7.09 17.88
CA GLU A 75 -16.46 6.44 16.59
C GLU A 75 -15.04 5.82 16.47
N ALA A 76 -14.01 6.57 16.86
CA ALA A 76 -12.64 6.08 16.88
C ALA A 76 -12.45 4.96 17.91
N ALA A 77 -13.05 5.11 19.10
CA ALA A 77 -13.03 4.08 20.14
C ALA A 77 -13.69 2.77 19.65
N ALA A 78 -14.83 2.86 18.96
CA ALA A 78 -15.50 1.71 18.37
C ALA A 78 -14.62 1.02 17.30
N CYS A 79 -13.91 1.81 16.48
CA CYS A 79 -12.96 1.28 15.49
C CYS A 79 -11.79 0.56 16.16
N ARG A 80 -11.21 1.14 17.22
CA ARG A 80 -10.14 0.50 18.00
C ARG A 80 -10.62 -0.80 18.68
N ARG A 81 -11.79 -0.80 19.32
CA ARG A 81 -12.38 -2.04 19.88
C ARG A 81 -12.55 -3.16 18.85
N TYR A 82 -12.85 -2.80 17.61
CA TYR A 82 -12.92 -3.77 16.51
C TYR A 82 -11.54 -4.31 16.10
N ALA A 83 -10.53 -3.47 16.06
CA ALA A 83 -9.21 -3.80 15.52
C ALA A 83 -8.25 -4.35 16.59
N GLU A 84 -8.19 -3.72 17.76
CA GLU A 84 -7.20 -4.00 18.79
C GLU A 84 -7.71 -5.07 19.78
N LYS A 85 -6.85 -6.02 20.12
CA LYS A 85 -7.10 -6.93 21.25
C LYS A 85 -6.97 -6.15 22.56
N SER A 86 -7.92 -6.37 23.49
CA SER A 86 -7.75 -6.00 24.87
C SER A 86 -7.43 -7.23 25.72
N ASP A 87 -6.72 -7.02 26.82
CA ASP A 87 -6.30 -8.09 27.73
C ASP A 87 -7.49 -8.87 28.32
N ASP A 88 -8.67 -8.22 28.41
CA ASP A 88 -9.90 -8.77 29.03
C ASP A 88 -10.96 -9.24 28.02
N SER A 89 -10.74 -9.15 26.71
CA SER A 89 -11.81 -9.46 25.77
C SER A 89 -11.42 -10.47 24.69
N SER A 90 -12.36 -11.36 24.37
CA SER A 90 -12.34 -12.17 23.15
C SER A 90 -12.57 -11.34 21.88
N THR A 91 -12.75 -10.03 22.01
CA THR A 91 -12.95 -9.07 20.92
C THR A 91 -11.62 -8.44 20.51
N GLY A 92 -11.55 -7.97 19.27
CA GLY A 92 -10.32 -7.44 18.70
C GLY A 92 -9.53 -8.50 17.94
N ARG A 93 -8.69 -8.05 17.02
CA ARG A 93 -8.06 -8.92 16.04
C ARG A 93 -6.55 -8.96 16.14
N TRP A 94 -5.93 -7.82 16.38
CA TRP A 94 -4.49 -7.63 16.34
C TRP A 94 -3.99 -6.92 17.59
N ASP A 95 -2.74 -7.14 17.93
CA ASP A 95 -2.06 -6.41 18.97
C ASP A 95 -2.06 -4.89 18.69
N LYS A 96 -2.12 -4.09 19.74
CA LYS A 96 -2.18 -2.62 19.64
C LYS A 96 -0.94 -2.03 18.97
N ASP A 97 0.24 -2.53 19.34
CA ASP A 97 1.50 -2.04 18.76
C ASP A 97 1.62 -2.47 17.29
N PHE A 98 1.11 -3.66 16.95
CA PHE A 98 0.98 -4.09 15.56
C PHE A 98 0.05 -3.15 14.78
N CYS A 99 -1.11 -2.80 15.30
CA CYS A 99 -2.06 -1.88 14.64
C CYS A 99 -1.41 -0.52 14.33
N ARG A 100 -0.64 0.01 15.28
CA ARG A 100 0.10 1.28 15.11
C ARG A 100 1.21 1.17 14.07
N THR A 101 2.05 0.14 14.19
CA THR A 101 3.20 -0.08 13.29
C THR A 101 2.73 -0.36 11.87
N PHE A 102 1.66 -1.14 11.72
CA PHE A 102 1.04 -1.39 10.42
C PHE A 102 0.45 -0.11 9.82
N GLY A 103 0.06 0.85 10.66
CA GLY A 103 -0.47 2.15 10.25
C GLY A 103 -1.96 2.14 9.97
N LEU A 104 -2.73 1.40 10.77
CA LEU A 104 -4.19 1.42 10.69
C LEU A 104 -4.74 2.82 10.92
N GLY A 105 -5.86 3.11 10.26
CA GLY A 105 -6.55 4.39 10.35
C GLY A 105 -8.06 4.23 10.48
N TYR A 106 -8.75 5.34 10.63
CA TYR A 106 -10.20 5.39 10.63
C TYR A 106 -10.71 6.49 9.71
N SER A 107 -11.70 6.20 8.89
CA SER A 107 -12.44 7.20 8.12
C SER A 107 -13.76 7.48 8.82
N PRO A 108 -14.02 8.73 9.27
CA PRO A 108 -15.23 9.10 9.98
C PRO A 108 -16.52 8.78 9.21
N ALA A 109 -17.58 8.42 9.95
CA ALA A 109 -18.83 8.00 9.32
C ALA A 109 -19.63 9.19 8.76
N ARG A 110 -19.50 10.37 9.38
CA ARG A 110 -20.31 11.56 9.07
C ARG A 110 -19.49 12.70 8.54
N GLY A 111 -20.10 13.49 7.65
CA GLY A 111 -19.50 14.66 7.02
C GLY A 111 -18.52 14.28 5.89
N ASN A 112 -17.77 15.27 5.44
CA ASN A 112 -16.71 15.15 4.44
C ASN A 112 -15.38 15.59 5.08
N LYS A 113 -14.98 14.90 6.15
CA LYS A 113 -13.84 15.30 6.99
C LYS A 113 -12.50 15.23 6.26
N PHE A 114 -12.33 14.24 5.40
CA PHE A 114 -11.14 14.16 4.57
C PHE A 114 -11.12 15.26 3.49
N LEU A 115 -12.26 15.54 2.87
CA LEU A 115 -12.40 16.65 1.91
C LEU A 115 -12.08 18.01 2.56
N GLU A 116 -12.58 18.25 3.78
CA GLU A 116 -12.26 19.46 4.56
C GLU A 116 -10.74 19.57 4.81
N TYR A 117 -10.12 18.45 5.22
CA TYR A 117 -8.68 18.36 5.42
C TYR A 117 -7.91 18.63 4.13
N ALA A 118 -8.31 18.00 3.01
CA ALA A 118 -7.67 18.13 1.71
C ALA A 118 -7.72 19.59 1.21
N LYS A 119 -8.88 20.25 1.36
CA LYS A 119 -9.04 21.68 1.03
C LYS A 119 -8.13 22.57 1.87
N LYS A 120 -8.05 22.31 3.18
CA LYS A 120 -7.16 23.06 4.09
C LYS A 120 -5.69 22.90 3.74
N LYS A 121 -5.30 21.72 3.23
CA LYS A 121 -3.93 21.42 2.76
C LYS A 121 -3.66 21.93 1.33
N GLY A 122 -4.65 22.43 0.61
CA GLY A 122 -4.52 22.88 -0.78
C GLY A 122 -4.27 21.74 -1.77
N LEU A 123 -4.76 20.51 -1.47
CA LEU A 123 -4.57 19.36 -2.34
C LEU A 123 -5.45 19.47 -3.60
N ASN A 124 -4.98 18.97 -4.72
CA ASN A 124 -5.76 18.89 -5.94
C ASN A 124 -6.85 17.81 -5.81
N LEU A 125 -8.12 18.23 -5.77
CA LEU A 125 -9.26 17.35 -5.52
C LEU A 125 -9.46 16.33 -6.64
N GLN A 126 -9.12 16.69 -7.89
CA GLN A 126 -9.26 15.79 -9.03
C GLN A 126 -8.28 14.59 -8.91
N ILE A 127 -7.04 14.85 -8.49
CA ILE A 127 -6.08 13.77 -8.22
C ILE A 127 -6.59 12.86 -7.08
N LEU A 128 -7.23 13.43 -6.04
CA LEU A 128 -7.83 12.65 -4.95
C LEU A 128 -9.01 11.78 -5.42
N VAL A 129 -9.75 12.22 -6.44
CA VAL A 129 -10.78 11.39 -7.11
C VAL A 129 -10.14 10.26 -7.91
N GLU A 130 -9.09 10.57 -8.67
CA GLU A 130 -8.37 9.57 -9.46
C GLU A 130 -7.79 8.44 -8.61
N ILE A 131 -7.24 8.74 -7.43
CA ILE A 131 -6.72 7.72 -6.49
C ILE A 131 -7.79 7.11 -5.57
N GLY A 132 -9.06 7.52 -5.74
CA GLY A 132 -10.20 6.94 -5.03
C GLY A 132 -10.31 7.32 -3.56
N LEU A 133 -9.76 8.45 -3.14
CA LEU A 133 -9.94 9.00 -1.79
C LEU A 133 -11.18 9.88 -1.68
N LEU A 134 -11.55 10.53 -2.78
CA LEU A 134 -12.79 11.28 -2.94
C LEU A 134 -13.66 10.65 -4.03
N GLY A 135 -14.96 10.89 -3.95
CA GLY A 135 -15.90 10.74 -5.05
C GLY A 135 -16.33 12.10 -5.55
N GLU A 136 -16.82 12.15 -6.80
CA GLU A 136 -17.47 13.30 -7.39
C GLU A 136 -18.90 12.91 -7.76
N ASP A 137 -19.85 13.82 -7.60
CA ASP A 137 -21.26 13.59 -7.92
C ASP A 137 -21.45 13.78 -9.44
N ASP A 138 -21.75 12.70 -10.14
CA ASP A 138 -21.93 12.70 -11.60
C ASP A 138 -23.01 13.68 -12.06
N SER A 139 -24.03 13.94 -11.22
CA SER A 139 -25.11 14.89 -11.53
C SER A 139 -24.76 16.35 -11.22
N ARG A 140 -23.68 16.59 -10.44
CA ARG A 140 -23.22 17.91 -10.02
C ARG A 140 -21.69 17.97 -10.03
N PRO A 141 -21.08 18.17 -11.20
CA PRO A 141 -19.63 18.31 -11.33
C PRO A 141 -19.06 19.36 -10.35
N GLY A 142 -17.94 19.05 -9.74
CA GLY A 142 -17.33 19.89 -8.70
C GLY A 142 -17.87 19.65 -7.28
N ASN A 143 -18.89 18.80 -7.12
CA ASN A 143 -19.38 18.40 -5.80
C ASN A 143 -18.69 17.12 -5.34
N TYR A 144 -17.63 17.29 -4.54
CA TYR A 144 -16.81 16.19 -4.03
C TYR A 144 -17.31 15.71 -2.67
N TYR A 145 -17.06 14.42 -2.38
CA TYR A 145 -17.39 13.79 -1.11
C TYR A 145 -16.34 12.74 -0.70
N ASP A 146 -16.25 12.44 0.60
CA ASP A 146 -15.38 11.37 1.10
C ASP A 146 -15.82 10.02 0.57
N PHE A 147 -14.93 9.31 -0.13
CA PHE A 147 -15.22 7.99 -0.69
C PHE A 147 -15.35 6.92 0.40
N TYR A 148 -14.49 6.97 1.41
CA TYR A 148 -14.54 6.07 2.55
C TYR A 148 -15.29 6.72 3.71
N ARG A 149 -16.23 5.99 4.34
CA ARG A 149 -17.00 6.48 5.48
C ARG A 149 -17.29 5.36 6.48
N GLY A 150 -17.04 5.61 7.77
CA GLY A 150 -17.29 4.66 8.86
C GLY A 150 -16.49 3.37 8.72
N ARG A 151 -15.21 3.47 8.34
CA ARG A 151 -14.39 2.31 8.00
C ARG A 151 -13.03 2.33 8.68
N LEU A 152 -12.60 1.15 9.11
CA LEU A 152 -11.20 0.89 9.42
C LEU A 152 -10.41 0.95 8.12
N MET A 153 -9.38 1.79 8.08
CA MET A 153 -8.52 2.02 6.93
C MET A 153 -7.24 1.22 7.06
N ILE A 154 -6.99 0.34 6.10
CA ILE A 154 -5.82 -0.55 6.05
C ILE A 154 -4.98 -0.10 4.86
N PRO A 155 -3.77 0.47 5.06
CA PRO A 155 -2.92 0.91 3.97
C PRO A 155 -2.42 -0.28 3.17
N GLN A 156 -2.49 -0.18 1.86
CA GLN A 156 -1.84 -1.10 0.93
C GLN A 156 -0.61 -0.43 0.36
N ARG A 157 0.55 -1.09 0.52
CA ARG A 157 1.84 -0.54 0.14
C ARG A 157 2.42 -1.27 -1.07
N ASP A 158 3.24 -0.55 -1.83
CA ASP A 158 4.11 -1.15 -2.83
C ASP A 158 5.30 -1.87 -2.16
N ARG A 159 6.13 -2.52 -2.97
CA ARG A 159 7.34 -3.22 -2.50
C ARG A 159 8.37 -2.32 -1.79
N TYR A 160 8.25 -1.00 -1.95
CA TYR A 160 9.11 0.00 -1.32
C TYR A 160 8.51 0.59 -0.04
N GLY A 161 7.33 0.13 0.38
CA GLY A 161 6.63 0.59 1.57
C GLY A 161 5.79 1.87 1.35
N ARG A 162 5.67 2.39 0.13
CA ARG A 162 4.86 3.57 -0.18
C ARG A 162 3.39 3.19 -0.30
N VAL A 163 2.51 3.99 0.28
CA VAL A 163 1.06 3.71 0.24
C VAL A 163 0.50 3.97 -1.16
N GLN A 164 0.06 2.90 -1.84
CA GLN A 164 -0.57 2.97 -3.16
C GLN A 164 -2.07 3.27 -3.07
N THR A 165 -2.72 2.72 -2.06
CA THR A 165 -4.17 2.82 -1.82
C THR A 165 -4.54 2.28 -0.45
N PHE A 166 -5.84 2.12 -0.19
CA PHE A 166 -6.37 1.56 1.06
C PHE A 166 -7.38 0.44 0.78
N THR A 167 -7.38 -0.56 1.66
CA THR A 167 -8.50 -1.47 1.85
C THR A 167 -9.28 -0.99 3.07
N ALA A 168 -10.58 -0.78 2.92
CA ALA A 168 -11.42 -0.20 3.96
C ALA A 168 -12.47 -1.20 4.44
N ARG A 169 -12.41 -1.57 5.72
CA ARG A 169 -13.34 -2.50 6.36
C ARG A 169 -14.44 -1.73 7.11
N SER A 170 -15.71 -1.99 6.79
CA SER A 170 -16.81 -1.47 7.60
C SER A 170 -16.76 -2.03 9.02
N ILE A 171 -16.83 -1.14 10.02
CA ILE A 171 -16.99 -1.52 11.43
C ILE A 171 -18.46 -1.74 11.80
N ASN A 172 -19.40 -1.35 10.94
CA ASN A 172 -20.83 -1.63 11.12
C ASN A 172 -21.12 -3.08 10.68
N PRO A 173 -21.61 -3.95 11.59
CA PRO A 173 -21.95 -5.33 11.25
C PRO A 173 -23.05 -5.46 10.20
N GLN A 174 -23.95 -4.47 10.10
CA GLN A 174 -25.09 -4.44 9.18
C GLN A 174 -24.73 -3.87 7.80
N ALA A 175 -23.49 -3.48 7.56
CA ALA A 175 -23.09 -2.95 6.27
C ALA A 175 -23.16 -4.01 5.17
N SER A 176 -23.86 -3.69 4.07
CA SER A 176 -23.99 -4.56 2.90
C SER A 176 -22.63 -4.84 2.25
N VAL A 177 -21.75 -3.83 2.20
CA VAL A 177 -20.38 -3.92 1.68
C VAL A 177 -19.40 -3.93 2.84
N LYS A 178 -18.90 -5.12 3.17
CA LYS A 178 -17.94 -5.30 4.29
C LYS A 178 -16.56 -4.72 3.97
N TYR A 179 -16.03 -4.98 2.78
CA TYR A 179 -14.74 -4.47 2.31
C TYR A 179 -14.93 -3.58 1.09
N LEU A 180 -14.22 -2.48 1.07
CA LEU A 180 -14.13 -1.57 -0.05
C LEU A 180 -12.65 -1.35 -0.36
N ASN A 181 -12.20 -1.81 -1.52
CA ASN A 181 -10.84 -1.62 -1.99
C ASN A 181 -10.72 -0.32 -2.78
N GLY A 182 -9.50 0.21 -2.86
CA GLY A 182 -9.21 1.35 -3.69
C GLY A 182 -9.47 1.10 -5.17
N ARG A 183 -9.62 2.20 -5.91
CA ARG A 183 -9.82 2.18 -7.37
C ARG A 183 -8.46 2.06 -8.06
N ASP A 184 -8.45 1.45 -9.23
CA ASP A 184 -7.28 1.44 -10.10
C ASP A 184 -6.88 2.88 -10.44
N SER A 185 -5.58 3.15 -10.43
CA SER A 185 -4.98 4.45 -10.69
C SER A 185 -3.63 4.28 -11.37
N LEU A 186 -2.92 5.38 -11.59
CA LEU A 186 -1.56 5.34 -12.13
C LEU A 186 -0.59 4.54 -11.23
N ILE A 187 -0.78 4.60 -9.90
CA ILE A 187 0.11 3.96 -8.90
C ILE A 187 -0.44 2.66 -8.30
N TYR A 188 -1.66 2.29 -8.61
CA TYR A 188 -2.31 1.08 -8.10
C TYR A 188 -3.12 0.38 -9.16
N ARG A 189 -2.91 -0.91 -9.31
CA ARG A 189 -3.76 -1.81 -10.11
C ARG A 189 -4.04 -3.07 -9.32
N LYS A 190 -5.31 -3.37 -9.11
CA LYS A 190 -5.73 -4.55 -8.34
C LYS A 190 -5.18 -5.85 -8.92
N SER A 191 -5.06 -5.94 -10.24
CA SER A 191 -4.57 -7.14 -10.95
C SER A 191 -3.08 -7.40 -10.77
N THR A 192 -2.28 -6.38 -10.40
CA THR A 192 -0.82 -6.51 -10.26
C THR A 192 -0.34 -6.30 -8.83
N SER A 193 -1.12 -5.60 -8.01
CA SER A 193 -0.73 -5.28 -6.63
C SER A 193 -0.88 -6.48 -5.71
N ILE A 194 0.06 -6.62 -4.78
CA ILE A 194 0.15 -7.71 -3.81
C ILE A 194 0.15 -7.11 -2.42
N PHE A 195 -0.81 -7.50 -1.58
CA PHE A 195 -0.91 -7.01 -0.22
C PHE A 195 0.16 -7.65 0.68
N GLY A 196 0.84 -6.83 1.49
CA GLY A 196 1.85 -7.27 2.45
C GLY A 196 3.22 -7.53 1.83
N ILE A 197 3.44 -7.20 0.55
CA ILE A 197 4.68 -7.46 -0.18
C ILE A 197 5.88 -6.70 0.41
N ASP A 198 5.66 -5.49 0.91
CA ASP A 198 6.65 -4.65 1.56
C ASP A 198 7.32 -5.33 2.76
N ILE A 199 6.53 -6.06 3.55
CA ILE A 199 7.01 -6.80 4.73
C ILE A 199 7.51 -8.20 4.31
N ALA A 200 6.78 -8.87 3.41
CA ALA A 200 7.01 -10.27 3.12
C ALA A 200 8.32 -10.56 2.39
N MET A 201 8.78 -9.67 1.52
CA MET A 201 9.93 -9.96 0.64
C MET A 201 11.23 -10.25 1.39
N LYS A 202 11.53 -9.50 2.46
CA LYS A 202 12.73 -9.75 3.27
C LYS A 202 12.69 -11.13 3.91
N ALA A 203 11.56 -11.51 4.51
CA ALA A 203 11.38 -12.80 5.17
C ALA A 203 11.32 -13.96 4.15
N ALA A 204 10.74 -13.72 2.98
CA ALA A 204 10.69 -14.68 1.88
C ALA A 204 12.09 -15.06 1.37
N ARG A 205 12.96 -14.07 1.18
CA ARG A 205 14.36 -14.31 0.78
C ARG A 205 15.14 -15.13 1.81
N GLN A 206 14.89 -14.90 3.10
CA GLN A 206 15.56 -15.63 4.18
C GLN A 206 15.06 -17.07 4.32
N SER A 207 13.74 -17.29 4.16
CA SER A 207 13.11 -18.61 4.36
C SER A 207 13.01 -19.46 3.10
N GLY A 208 13.18 -18.86 1.91
CA GLY A 208 12.91 -19.51 0.62
C GLY A 208 11.44 -19.83 0.38
N LYS A 209 10.50 -19.24 1.16
CA LYS A 209 9.06 -19.55 1.09
C LYS A 209 8.22 -18.30 1.20
N VAL A 210 7.07 -18.29 0.48
CA VAL A 210 6.01 -17.28 0.61
C VAL A 210 4.67 -17.98 0.80
N TYR A 211 3.90 -17.55 1.80
CA TYR A 211 2.56 -18.05 2.04
C TYR A 211 1.52 -17.16 1.35
N LEU A 212 0.62 -17.79 0.60
CA LEU A 212 -0.47 -17.14 -0.11
C LEU A 212 -1.76 -17.30 0.68
N VAL A 213 -2.41 -16.19 1.02
CA VAL A 213 -3.70 -16.19 1.72
C VAL A 213 -4.76 -15.38 0.95
N GLU A 214 -6.01 -15.45 1.37
CA GLU A 214 -7.12 -14.86 0.62
C GLU A 214 -7.17 -13.33 0.74
N GLY A 215 -6.85 -12.77 1.90
CA GLY A 215 -7.08 -11.35 2.12
C GLY A 215 -6.19 -10.66 3.16
N ALA A 216 -6.34 -9.34 3.21
CA ALA A 216 -5.58 -8.49 4.11
C ALA A 216 -5.67 -8.90 5.60
N PRO A 217 -6.84 -9.30 6.16
CA PRO A 217 -6.91 -9.72 7.55
C PRO A 217 -6.06 -10.95 7.88
N ASP A 218 -5.95 -11.89 6.93
CA ASP A 218 -5.16 -13.11 7.11
C ASP A 218 -3.67 -12.79 7.10
N VAL A 219 -3.23 -11.94 6.15
CA VAL A 219 -1.85 -11.42 6.12
C VAL A 219 -1.53 -10.72 7.43
N MET A 220 -2.36 -9.77 7.85
CA MET A 220 -2.14 -9.02 9.08
C MET A 220 -2.13 -9.93 10.30
N ARG A 221 -2.99 -10.97 10.33
CA ARG A 221 -3.03 -11.92 11.44
C ARG A 221 -1.74 -12.72 11.54
N LEU A 222 -1.26 -13.26 10.42
CA LEU A 222 -0.03 -14.05 10.38
C LEU A 222 1.20 -13.17 10.67
N GLN A 223 1.28 -11.98 10.10
CA GLN A 223 2.36 -11.04 10.39
C GLN A 223 2.38 -10.60 11.87
N SER A 224 1.21 -10.41 12.50
CA SER A 224 1.13 -10.10 13.93
C SER A 224 1.59 -11.25 14.84
N LEU A 225 1.66 -12.46 14.30
CA LEU A 225 2.20 -13.67 14.97
C LEU A 225 3.67 -13.94 14.62
N GLY A 226 4.33 -13.03 13.90
CA GLY A 226 5.73 -13.18 13.49
C GLY A 226 5.96 -13.94 12.18
N ILE A 227 4.90 -14.40 11.50
CA ILE A 227 4.99 -15.03 10.18
C ILE A 227 4.96 -13.91 9.13
N ALA A 228 6.14 -13.35 8.84
CA ALA A 228 6.25 -12.17 8.01
C ALA A 228 6.12 -12.44 6.49
N ASN A 229 6.52 -13.63 6.02
CA ASN A 229 6.53 -14.04 4.60
C ASN A 229 5.16 -14.47 4.07
N VAL A 230 4.13 -13.66 4.32
CA VAL A 230 2.74 -13.91 3.92
C VAL A 230 2.17 -12.73 3.15
N ILE A 231 1.43 -13.03 2.08
CA ILE A 231 0.86 -12.06 1.13
C ILE A 231 -0.54 -12.46 0.68
N ALA A 232 -1.29 -11.48 0.13
CA ALA A 232 -2.61 -11.73 -0.46
C ALA A 232 -2.83 -10.97 -1.77
N SER A 233 -3.70 -11.54 -2.64
CA SER A 233 -4.07 -10.92 -3.91
C SER A 233 -5.13 -9.82 -3.78
N LEU A 234 -5.90 -9.77 -2.69
CA LEU A 234 -7.10 -8.93 -2.47
C LEU A 234 -8.19 -9.06 -3.55
N GLY A 235 -8.06 -9.98 -4.48
CA GLY A 235 -8.96 -10.14 -5.62
C GLY A 235 -9.82 -11.40 -5.59
N GLY A 236 -9.67 -12.26 -4.59
CA GLY A 236 -10.30 -13.59 -4.53
C GLY A 236 -9.60 -14.64 -5.42
N SER A 237 -8.77 -14.23 -6.37
CA SER A 237 -7.92 -15.10 -7.20
C SER A 237 -6.61 -14.41 -7.53
N TRP A 238 -5.57 -15.19 -7.75
CA TRP A 238 -4.26 -14.70 -8.17
C TRP A 238 -4.22 -14.48 -9.68
N SER A 239 -3.78 -13.33 -10.14
CA SER A 239 -3.56 -13.07 -11.55
C SER A 239 -2.25 -13.70 -12.05
N LYS A 240 -2.12 -13.85 -13.37
CA LYS A 240 -0.86 -14.30 -13.98
C LYS A 240 0.29 -13.33 -13.70
N GLU A 241 0.01 -12.02 -13.68
CA GLU A 241 0.96 -10.97 -13.42
C GLU A 241 1.47 -11.02 -11.98
N GLN A 242 0.56 -11.21 -11.00
CA GLN A 242 0.93 -11.39 -9.59
C GLN A 242 1.78 -12.64 -9.37
N LEU A 243 1.40 -13.79 -9.97
CA LEU A 243 2.19 -15.02 -9.88
C LEU A 243 3.52 -14.91 -10.62
N GLY A 244 3.53 -14.24 -11.79
CA GLY A 244 4.73 -13.96 -12.58
C GLY A 244 5.76 -13.11 -11.82
N TYR A 245 5.32 -12.29 -10.88
CA TYR A 245 6.24 -11.55 -10.00
C TYR A 245 7.18 -12.49 -9.24
N PHE A 246 6.66 -13.63 -8.74
CA PHE A 246 7.43 -14.58 -7.93
C PHE A 246 8.30 -15.53 -8.77
N SER A 247 8.07 -15.66 -10.08
CA SER A 247 8.91 -16.50 -10.95
C SER A 247 10.37 -16.00 -11.02
N LYS A 248 10.59 -14.72 -10.69
CA LYS A 248 11.92 -14.10 -10.64
C LYS A 248 12.66 -14.36 -9.32
N PHE A 249 12.00 -14.96 -8.34
CA PHE A 249 12.58 -15.26 -7.03
C PHE A 249 12.73 -16.75 -6.82
N SER A 250 13.85 -17.17 -6.24
CA SER A 250 14.09 -18.56 -5.85
C SER A 250 13.34 -18.89 -4.55
N CYS A 251 12.01 -18.70 -4.53
CA CYS A 251 11.19 -19.06 -3.39
C CYS A 251 10.00 -19.94 -3.81
N SER A 252 9.63 -20.87 -2.93
CA SER A 252 8.44 -21.71 -3.10
C SER A 252 7.19 -20.96 -2.67
N LEU A 253 6.12 -21.04 -3.46
CA LEU A 253 4.78 -20.57 -3.10
C LEU A 253 4.05 -21.67 -2.32
N CYS A 254 3.48 -21.34 -1.19
CA CYS A 254 2.75 -22.26 -0.29
C CYS A 254 1.31 -21.79 -0.07
#